data_e1231a4a8cce1c445c2f84345f204f20
#
_entry.id   e1231a4a8cce1c445c2f84345f204f20
#
_cell.length_a   1.000
_cell.length_b   1.000
_cell.length_c   1.000
_cell.angle_alpha   90.00
_cell.angle_beta   90.00
_cell.angle_gamma   90.00
#
_symmetry.space_group_name_H-M   'P 1'
#
loop_
_entity.id
_entity.type
_entity.pdbx_description
1 polymer ?
#
loop_
_entity_poly.entity_id
_entity_poly.type
_entity_poly.pdbx_seq_one_letter_code
_entity_poly.pdbx_strand_id
1 'polypeptide(L)'
;MTNNQKQQVDRSIIVGETSEVYLHRTLNILRNEGLNPFVTYEIESTDSGIVCGINQIIDLLDHVLPEADREVWALQEGSEISENEVIIRIKARFASFGLYETSMLGTLTSCSSWATAAHKCVTAASGIPVVSFASRAVHPSVAGQVDYSAYVGGCSAVSSLIGGKMTQTTPSGTMPHSLVLIMGETVRAALAFDRHMEKNVPRVVLIDTFKDEAEEAIQVGRAMKDTIRGIRIETPIERGGITPNLVDEISKKLEGCLLYTSPSPRDGLLS
;
A
#
# COMPACT_ATOMS: atom_id res chain seq x y z
N MET A 1 6.65 -3.64 -21.99
CA MET A 1 7.91 -4.16 -21.42
C MET A 1 8.19 -3.31 -20.19
N THR A 2 7.72 -3.77 -19.03
CA THR A 2 7.92 -3.10 -17.75
C THR A 2 9.35 -3.35 -17.31
N ASN A 3 10.11 -2.27 -17.20
CA ASN A 3 11.47 -2.28 -16.66
C ASN A 3 11.36 -2.57 -15.16
N ASN A 4 11.29 -3.87 -14.79
CA ASN A 4 11.29 -4.32 -13.42
C ASN A 4 12.68 -3.98 -12.85
N GLN A 5 12.79 -2.84 -12.13
CA GLN A 5 13.98 -2.63 -11.31
C GLN A 5 13.98 -3.74 -10.27
N LYS A 6 14.90 -4.72 -10.42
CA LYS A 6 15.12 -5.78 -9.42
C LYS A 6 15.25 -5.09 -8.05
N GLN A 7 14.38 -5.44 -7.15
CA GLN A 7 14.51 -4.98 -5.76
C GLN A 7 15.77 -5.60 -5.19
N GLN A 8 16.64 -4.78 -4.63
CA GLN A 8 17.85 -5.28 -4.01
C GLN A 8 17.44 -6.11 -2.78
N VAL A 9 17.69 -7.43 -2.84
CA VAL A 9 17.44 -8.33 -1.70
C VAL A 9 18.33 -7.89 -0.53
N ASP A 10 17.76 -7.78 0.67
CA ASP A 10 18.50 -7.37 1.86
C ASP A 10 19.63 -8.38 2.16
N ARG A 11 20.80 -7.86 2.52
CA ARG A 11 21.97 -8.69 2.83
C ARG A 11 21.71 -9.69 3.95
N SER A 12 20.95 -9.31 4.98
CA SER A 12 20.62 -10.19 6.11
C SER A 12 19.82 -11.42 5.67
N ILE A 13 18.98 -11.29 4.63
CA ILE A 13 18.27 -12.40 4.00
C ILE A 13 19.27 -13.30 3.27
N ILE A 14 20.12 -12.70 2.41
CA ILE A 14 21.08 -13.46 1.58
C ILE A 14 22.04 -14.27 2.42
N VAL A 15 22.52 -13.72 3.54
CA VAL A 15 23.43 -14.44 4.44
C VAL A 15 22.72 -15.36 5.44
N GLY A 16 21.38 -15.44 5.39
CA GLY A 16 20.56 -16.33 6.21
C GLY A 16 20.33 -15.88 7.64
N GLU A 17 20.65 -14.63 8.00
CA GLU A 17 20.41 -14.10 9.36
C GLU A 17 18.94 -14.06 9.75
N THR A 18 18.04 -13.98 8.77
CA THR A 18 16.59 -13.98 8.97
C THR A 18 15.98 -15.39 9.02
N SER A 19 16.80 -16.43 8.87
CA SER A 19 16.36 -17.82 8.84
C SER A 19 16.31 -18.42 10.24
N GLU A 20 15.30 -19.25 10.48
CA GLU A 20 15.18 -19.96 11.75
C GLU A 20 16.34 -20.93 11.98
N VAL A 21 16.81 -21.03 13.21
CA VAL A 21 18.02 -21.77 13.55
C VAL A 21 17.99 -23.26 13.17
N TYR A 22 16.81 -23.87 13.15
CA TYR A 22 16.69 -25.27 12.75
C TYR A 22 17.03 -25.52 11.29
N LEU A 23 16.83 -24.54 10.40
CA LEU A 23 17.23 -24.64 8.99
C LEU A 23 18.75 -24.64 8.84
N HIS A 24 19.46 -23.79 9.59
CA HIS A 24 20.92 -23.83 9.66
C HIS A 24 21.45 -25.18 10.17
N ARG A 25 20.79 -25.72 11.21
CA ARG A 25 21.14 -27.06 11.77
C ARG A 25 20.89 -28.16 10.73
N THR A 26 19.74 -28.09 10.03
CA THR A 26 19.41 -29.06 8.97
C THR A 26 20.47 -29.07 7.89
N LEU A 27 20.85 -27.89 7.35
CA LEU A 27 21.89 -27.81 6.33
C LEU A 27 23.25 -28.31 6.83
N ASN A 28 23.60 -28.07 8.10
CA ASN A 28 24.82 -28.58 8.67
C ASN A 28 24.82 -30.11 8.79
N ILE A 29 23.69 -30.69 9.22
CA ILE A 29 23.53 -32.18 9.28
C ILE A 29 23.66 -32.77 7.88
N LEU A 30 22.90 -32.25 6.91
CA LEU A 30 22.91 -32.74 5.52
C LEU A 30 24.32 -32.69 4.91
N ARG A 31 25.05 -31.59 5.19
CA ARG A 31 26.45 -31.45 4.73
C ARG A 31 27.37 -32.51 5.32
N ASN A 32 27.25 -32.78 6.63
CA ASN A 32 28.08 -33.80 7.30
C ASN A 32 27.74 -35.23 6.86
N GLU A 33 26.47 -35.48 6.51
CA GLU A 33 26.02 -36.77 5.94
C GLU A 33 26.28 -36.88 4.42
N GLY A 34 26.84 -35.89 3.78
CA GLY A 34 27.09 -35.88 2.34
C GLY A 34 25.81 -35.83 1.46
N LEU A 35 24.72 -35.33 2.03
CA LEU A 35 23.39 -35.29 1.37
C LEU A 35 23.08 -33.91 0.81
N ASN A 36 22.74 -33.86 -0.48
CA ASN A 36 22.18 -32.69 -1.13
C ASN A 36 21.19 -33.13 -2.23
N PRO A 37 20.02 -33.64 -1.85
CA PRO A 37 19.06 -34.18 -2.79
C PRO A 37 18.47 -33.08 -3.68
N PHE A 38 18.08 -33.49 -4.89
CA PHE A 38 17.20 -32.71 -5.76
C PHE A 38 15.77 -32.92 -5.28
N VAL A 39 15.06 -31.85 -4.93
CA VAL A 39 13.73 -31.93 -4.33
C VAL A 39 12.73 -31.05 -5.09
N THR A 40 11.45 -31.40 -4.99
CA THR A 40 10.34 -30.51 -5.32
C THR A 40 9.77 -29.97 -4.03
N TYR A 41 9.78 -28.65 -3.87
CA TYR A 41 9.27 -27.94 -2.71
C TYR A 41 8.11 -27.06 -3.15
N GLU A 42 7.02 -27.10 -2.42
CA GLU A 42 5.81 -26.33 -2.69
C GLU A 42 5.43 -25.47 -1.51
N ILE A 43 4.95 -24.26 -1.79
CA ILE A 43 4.32 -23.37 -0.81
C ILE A 43 2.86 -23.26 -1.22
N GLU A 44 1.98 -23.60 -0.29
CA GLU A 44 0.53 -23.56 -0.45
C GLU A 44 -0.07 -22.44 0.39
N SER A 45 -1.19 -21.90 -0.06
CA SER A 45 -1.98 -20.94 0.72
C SER A 45 -2.79 -21.66 1.81
N THR A 46 -2.95 -21.02 2.96
CA THR A 46 -3.86 -21.47 4.02
C THR A 46 -5.24 -20.83 3.93
N ASP A 47 -5.34 -19.72 3.20
CA ASP A 47 -6.55 -18.92 3.08
C ASP A 47 -6.72 -18.39 1.66
N SER A 48 -7.95 -18.02 1.31
CA SER A 48 -8.24 -17.31 0.06
C SER A 48 -7.88 -15.83 0.17
N GLY A 49 -7.39 -15.24 -0.92
CA GLY A 49 -6.99 -13.82 -0.94
C GLY A 49 -6.28 -13.38 -2.20
N ILE A 50 -5.41 -12.38 -2.06
CA ILE A 50 -4.56 -11.86 -3.12
C ILE A 50 -3.11 -12.21 -2.80
N VAL A 51 -2.45 -12.94 -3.69
CA VAL A 51 -1.02 -13.25 -3.52
C VAL A 51 -0.17 -12.02 -3.77
N CYS A 52 0.80 -11.78 -2.89
CA CYS A 52 1.77 -10.69 -3.01
C CYS A 52 3.11 -11.11 -2.41
N GLY A 53 4.21 -10.61 -2.99
CA GLY A 53 5.57 -10.95 -2.60
C GLY A 53 6.25 -11.96 -3.52
N ILE A 54 5.57 -12.41 -4.56
CA ILE A 54 6.11 -13.36 -5.57
C ILE A 54 7.36 -12.77 -6.24
N ASN A 55 7.29 -11.52 -6.70
CA ASN A 55 8.41 -10.88 -7.38
C ASN A 55 9.66 -10.83 -6.49
N GLN A 56 9.50 -10.57 -5.19
CA GLN A 56 10.60 -10.53 -4.23
C GLN A 56 11.23 -11.92 -4.01
N ILE A 57 10.41 -12.96 -3.98
CA ILE A 57 10.88 -14.34 -3.84
C ILE A 57 11.59 -14.79 -5.11
N ILE A 58 11.10 -14.45 -6.28
CA ILE A 58 11.77 -14.74 -7.55
C ILE A 58 13.14 -14.04 -7.59
N ASP A 59 13.21 -12.75 -7.19
CA ASP A 59 14.49 -12.03 -7.11
C ASP A 59 15.46 -12.70 -6.12
N LEU A 60 14.99 -13.19 -4.97
CA LEU A 60 15.79 -13.97 -4.02
C LEU A 60 16.27 -15.28 -4.65
N LEU A 61 15.36 -16.07 -5.24
CA LEU A 61 15.68 -17.35 -5.86
C LEU A 61 16.65 -17.20 -7.04
N ASP A 62 16.52 -16.14 -7.83
CA ASP A 62 17.45 -15.79 -8.90
C ASP A 62 18.85 -15.46 -8.38
N HIS A 63 18.93 -14.95 -7.15
CA HIS A 63 20.20 -14.63 -6.52
C HIS A 63 20.91 -15.86 -5.94
N VAL A 64 20.15 -16.82 -5.38
CA VAL A 64 20.71 -17.94 -4.60
C VAL A 64 20.73 -19.27 -5.36
N LEU A 65 19.88 -19.46 -6.35
CA LEU A 65 19.85 -20.68 -7.14
C LEU A 65 20.79 -20.60 -8.34
N PRO A 66 21.60 -21.64 -8.62
CA PRO A 66 22.31 -21.77 -9.89
C PRO A 66 21.33 -21.77 -11.09
N GLU A 67 21.70 -21.13 -12.18
CA GLU A 67 20.86 -21.12 -13.40
C GLU A 67 20.65 -22.53 -14.00
N ALA A 68 21.69 -23.36 -13.93
CA ALA A 68 21.59 -24.77 -14.28
C ALA A 68 20.94 -25.54 -13.13
N ASP A 69 20.13 -26.54 -13.42
CA ASP A 69 19.50 -27.42 -12.43
C ASP A 69 18.46 -26.74 -11.52
N ARG A 70 17.67 -25.81 -12.05
CA ARG A 70 16.51 -25.27 -11.33
C ARG A 70 15.27 -25.19 -12.23
N GLU A 71 14.13 -25.48 -11.64
CA GLU A 71 12.81 -25.15 -12.18
C GLU A 71 12.05 -24.38 -11.10
N VAL A 72 11.56 -23.19 -11.41
CA VAL A 72 10.73 -22.39 -10.52
C VAL A 72 9.44 -22.03 -11.24
N TRP A 73 8.33 -22.40 -10.65
CA TRP A 73 7.01 -22.00 -11.07
C TRP A 73 6.35 -21.20 -9.93
N ALA A 74 5.65 -20.13 -10.26
CA ALA A 74 4.93 -19.30 -9.31
C ALA A 74 3.68 -18.72 -9.96
N LEU A 75 2.68 -18.42 -9.15
CA LEU A 75 1.54 -17.60 -9.56
C LEU A 75 2.03 -16.17 -9.89
N GLN A 76 1.23 -15.47 -10.67
CA GLN A 76 1.51 -14.07 -10.97
C GLN A 76 1.22 -13.20 -9.75
N GLU A 77 2.07 -12.18 -9.50
CA GLU A 77 1.85 -11.15 -8.48
C GLU A 77 0.45 -10.54 -8.63
N GLY A 78 -0.31 -10.48 -7.54
CA GLY A 78 -1.66 -9.94 -7.53
C GLY A 78 -2.77 -10.89 -7.98
N SER A 79 -2.47 -12.17 -8.26
CA SER A 79 -3.49 -13.16 -8.54
C SER A 79 -4.38 -13.42 -7.33
N GLU A 80 -5.65 -13.71 -7.57
CA GLU A 80 -6.51 -14.31 -6.56
C GLU A 80 -6.05 -15.74 -6.27
N ILE A 81 -6.08 -16.13 -5.00
CA ILE A 81 -5.74 -17.47 -4.53
C ILE A 81 -6.87 -18.06 -3.70
N SER A 82 -7.00 -19.37 -3.78
CA SER A 82 -7.92 -20.19 -2.99
C SER A 82 -7.16 -20.90 -1.87
N GLU A 83 -7.89 -21.34 -0.84
CA GLU A 83 -7.35 -22.20 0.21
C GLU A 83 -6.74 -23.47 -0.39
N ASN A 84 -5.55 -23.88 0.09
CA ASN A 84 -4.77 -25.04 -0.35
C ASN A 84 -4.30 -24.97 -1.83
N GLU A 85 -4.22 -23.78 -2.41
CA GLU A 85 -3.65 -23.58 -3.74
C GLU A 85 -2.12 -23.46 -3.67
N VAL A 86 -1.41 -24.14 -4.58
CA VAL A 86 0.04 -24.04 -4.70
C VAL A 86 0.40 -22.68 -5.28
N ILE A 87 1.12 -21.87 -4.51
CA ILE A 87 1.56 -20.53 -4.88
C ILE A 87 2.89 -20.54 -5.61
N ILE A 88 3.86 -21.32 -5.08
CA ILE A 88 5.21 -21.46 -5.63
C ILE A 88 5.60 -22.93 -5.60
N ARG A 89 6.25 -23.39 -6.67
CA ARG A 89 6.92 -24.70 -6.75
C ARG A 89 8.37 -24.49 -7.15
N ILE A 90 9.28 -24.99 -6.34
CA ILE A 90 10.74 -24.93 -6.56
C ILE A 90 11.25 -26.34 -6.72
N LYS A 91 11.96 -26.62 -7.82
CA LYS A 91 12.63 -27.89 -8.04
C LYS A 91 14.12 -27.61 -8.23
N ALA A 92 14.90 -27.95 -7.20
CA ALA A 92 16.33 -27.66 -7.14
C ALA A 92 17.01 -28.50 -6.06
N ARG A 93 18.33 -28.39 -5.93
CA ARG A 93 19.06 -29.00 -4.82
C ARG A 93 18.70 -28.28 -3.51
N PHE A 94 18.29 -29.06 -2.49
CA PHE A 94 17.78 -28.50 -1.21
C PHE A 94 18.74 -27.51 -0.55
N ALA A 95 20.04 -27.79 -0.53
CA ALA A 95 21.03 -26.93 0.09
C ALA A 95 21.15 -25.53 -0.56
N SER A 96 20.64 -25.35 -1.79
CA SER A 96 20.70 -24.04 -2.47
C SER A 96 19.60 -23.07 -2.03
N PHE A 97 18.47 -23.56 -1.51
CA PHE A 97 17.33 -22.71 -1.16
C PHE A 97 16.71 -22.99 0.21
N GLY A 98 16.91 -24.19 0.79
CA GLY A 98 16.23 -24.59 2.03
C GLY A 98 16.49 -23.65 3.23
N LEU A 99 17.60 -22.91 3.23
CA LEU A 99 17.87 -21.89 4.24
C LEU A 99 16.86 -20.73 4.20
N TYR A 100 16.29 -20.44 3.05
CA TYR A 100 15.45 -19.26 2.81
C TYR A 100 13.96 -19.49 3.02
N GLU A 101 13.56 -20.69 3.51
CA GLU A 101 12.15 -21.02 3.78
C GLU A 101 11.47 -19.97 4.65
N THR A 102 12.05 -19.60 5.79
CA THR A 102 11.51 -18.57 6.69
C THR A 102 11.27 -17.24 5.97
N SER A 103 12.23 -16.81 5.13
CA SER A 103 12.13 -15.55 4.42
C SER A 103 11.05 -15.59 3.32
N MET A 104 10.93 -16.71 2.62
CA MET A 104 9.90 -16.90 1.59
C MET A 104 8.51 -16.91 2.23
N LEU A 105 8.31 -17.70 3.27
CA LEU A 105 7.02 -17.79 3.97
C LEU A 105 6.63 -16.44 4.61
N GLY A 106 7.58 -15.79 5.30
CA GLY A 106 7.33 -14.49 5.92
C GLY A 106 6.96 -13.40 4.90
N THR A 107 7.61 -13.39 3.74
CA THR A 107 7.29 -12.46 2.65
C THR A 107 5.89 -12.71 2.12
N LEU A 108 5.56 -13.96 1.74
CA LEU A 108 4.22 -14.30 1.23
C LEU A 108 3.13 -13.99 2.25
N THR A 109 3.31 -14.42 3.49
CA THR A 109 2.29 -14.25 4.53
C THR A 109 2.00 -12.78 4.80
N SER A 110 3.02 -11.97 5.02
CA SER A 110 2.82 -10.55 5.34
C SER A 110 2.27 -9.76 4.14
N CYS A 111 2.91 -9.90 2.97
CA CYS A 111 2.52 -9.15 1.79
C CYS A 111 1.12 -9.54 1.29
N SER A 112 0.79 -10.85 1.25
CA SER A 112 -0.53 -11.31 0.82
C SER A 112 -1.63 -10.92 1.80
N SER A 113 -1.35 -10.92 3.11
CA SER A 113 -2.31 -10.44 4.11
C SER A 113 -2.63 -8.96 3.91
N TRP A 114 -1.63 -8.11 3.70
CA TRP A 114 -1.83 -6.68 3.42
C TRP A 114 -2.54 -6.45 2.09
N ALA A 115 -2.15 -7.17 1.02
CA ALA A 115 -2.81 -7.06 -0.28
C ALA A 115 -4.28 -7.49 -0.22
N THR A 116 -4.57 -8.59 0.48
CA THR A 116 -5.94 -9.09 0.68
C THR A 116 -6.80 -8.10 1.48
N ALA A 117 -6.24 -7.49 2.54
CA ALA A 117 -6.94 -6.47 3.31
C ALA A 117 -7.25 -5.23 2.46
N ALA A 118 -6.27 -4.77 1.66
CA ALA A 118 -6.46 -3.66 0.73
C ALA A 118 -7.51 -3.99 -0.35
N HIS A 119 -7.47 -5.19 -0.91
CA HIS A 119 -8.44 -5.66 -1.90
C HIS A 119 -9.88 -5.64 -1.36
N LYS A 120 -10.09 -6.06 -0.12
CA LYS A 120 -11.41 -5.97 0.54
C LYS A 120 -11.90 -4.52 0.64
N CYS A 121 -11.01 -3.58 0.97
CA CYS A 121 -11.35 -2.16 1.01
C CYS A 121 -11.70 -1.62 -0.39
N VAL A 122 -10.90 -1.95 -1.40
CA VAL A 122 -11.11 -1.53 -2.80
C VAL A 122 -12.42 -2.08 -3.34
N THR A 123 -12.73 -3.35 -3.07
CA THR A 123 -13.99 -3.97 -3.48
C THR A 123 -15.19 -3.30 -2.81
N ALA A 124 -15.10 -3.02 -1.51
CA ALA A 124 -16.14 -2.33 -0.77
C ALA A 124 -16.35 -0.88 -1.23
N ALA A 125 -15.30 -0.23 -1.74
CA ALA A 125 -15.35 1.13 -2.27
C ALA A 125 -16.10 1.25 -3.61
N SER A 126 -16.43 0.13 -4.28
CA SER A 126 -17.29 0.08 -5.47
C SER A 126 -16.93 1.09 -6.56
N GLY A 127 -15.62 1.17 -6.90
CA GLY A 127 -15.09 2.07 -7.92
C GLY A 127 -14.60 3.43 -7.41
N ILE A 128 -14.81 3.76 -6.14
CA ILE A 128 -14.20 4.95 -5.53
C ILE A 128 -12.71 4.67 -5.29
N PRO A 129 -11.79 5.55 -5.71
CA PRO A 129 -10.36 5.36 -5.50
C PRO A 129 -10.00 5.21 -4.02
N VAL A 130 -9.23 4.18 -3.68
CA VAL A 130 -8.72 3.94 -2.33
C VAL A 130 -7.24 4.27 -2.28
N VAL A 131 -6.83 5.10 -1.33
CA VAL A 131 -5.43 5.47 -1.08
C VAL A 131 -4.93 4.82 0.20
N SER A 132 -3.81 4.12 0.14
CA SER A 132 -3.21 3.49 1.33
C SER A 132 -2.46 4.52 2.18
N PHE A 133 -2.79 4.55 3.48
CA PHE A 133 -2.04 5.23 4.53
C PHE A 133 -1.48 4.24 5.56
N ALA A 134 -1.26 2.99 5.16
CA ALA A 134 -0.88 1.89 6.04
C ALA A 134 0.55 2.03 6.61
N SER A 135 1.42 2.81 5.97
CA SER A 135 2.81 3.02 6.42
C SER A 135 2.94 3.48 7.88
N ARG A 136 1.95 4.22 8.40
CA ARG A 136 1.93 4.68 9.80
C ARG A 136 1.53 3.60 10.81
N ALA A 137 0.99 2.48 10.34
CA ALA A 137 0.47 1.39 11.16
C ALA A 137 1.45 0.21 11.29
N VAL A 138 2.62 0.29 10.66
CA VAL A 138 3.65 -0.75 10.68
C VAL A 138 5.00 -0.17 11.11
N HIS A 139 5.95 -1.05 11.44
CA HIS A 139 7.33 -0.62 11.70
C HIS A 139 7.93 0.03 10.44
N PRO A 140 8.69 1.14 10.54
CA PRO A 140 9.24 1.86 9.37
C PRO A 140 10.07 1.00 8.41
N SER A 141 10.70 -0.07 8.89
CA SER A 141 11.47 -0.99 8.04
C SER A 141 10.62 -1.72 6.99
N VAL A 142 9.31 -1.86 7.22
CA VAL A 142 8.37 -2.53 6.30
C VAL A 142 7.35 -1.57 5.68
N ALA A 143 7.53 -0.27 5.87
CA ALA A 143 6.60 0.75 5.34
C ALA A 143 6.45 0.68 3.81
N GLY A 144 7.55 0.45 3.09
CA GLY A 144 7.52 0.26 1.65
C GLY A 144 6.77 -1.00 1.23
N GLN A 145 6.95 -2.09 2.00
CA GLN A 145 6.32 -3.38 1.72
C GLN A 145 4.80 -3.32 1.87
N VAL A 146 4.30 -2.70 2.96
CA VAL A 146 2.87 -2.56 3.17
C VAL A 146 2.22 -1.68 2.11
N ASP A 147 2.88 -0.59 1.69
CA ASP A 147 2.37 0.27 0.62
C ASP A 147 2.36 -0.45 -0.73
N TYR A 148 3.45 -1.19 -1.06
CA TYR A 148 3.50 -2.01 -2.27
C TYR A 148 2.38 -3.06 -2.27
N SER A 149 2.19 -3.76 -1.16
CA SER A 149 1.14 -4.77 -1.04
C SER A 149 -0.26 -4.18 -1.17
N ALA A 150 -0.50 -3.01 -0.60
CA ALA A 150 -1.76 -2.30 -0.75
C ALA A 150 -2.03 -1.90 -2.21
N TYR A 151 -0.99 -1.49 -2.94
CA TYR A 151 -1.09 -1.20 -4.38
C TYR A 151 -1.41 -2.46 -5.19
N VAL A 152 -0.73 -3.59 -4.92
CA VAL A 152 -1.05 -4.90 -5.53
C VAL A 152 -2.50 -5.30 -5.23
N GLY A 153 -2.99 -5.03 -4.02
CA GLY A 153 -4.39 -5.26 -3.63
C GLY A 153 -5.41 -4.31 -4.29
N GLY A 154 -4.96 -3.37 -5.15
CA GLY A 154 -5.81 -2.51 -5.96
C GLY A 154 -5.95 -1.06 -5.46
N CYS A 155 -5.23 -0.65 -4.42
CA CYS A 155 -5.19 0.77 -4.04
C CYS A 155 -4.67 1.64 -5.20
N SER A 156 -5.33 2.76 -5.46
CA SER A 156 -4.99 3.68 -6.55
C SER A 156 -3.72 4.48 -6.29
N ALA A 157 -3.34 4.66 -5.03
CA ALA A 157 -2.13 5.36 -4.61
C ALA A 157 -1.69 4.93 -3.20
N VAL A 158 -0.47 5.29 -2.85
CA VAL A 158 0.15 5.08 -1.54
C VAL A 158 0.65 6.39 -0.96
N SER A 159 0.90 6.45 0.35
CA SER A 159 1.20 7.72 1.02
C SER A 159 2.67 7.96 1.33
N SER A 160 3.52 6.94 1.36
CA SER A 160 4.94 7.09 1.66
C SER A 160 5.81 7.27 0.42
N LEU A 161 6.92 8.02 0.56
CA LEU A 161 7.89 8.18 -0.52
C LEU A 161 8.53 6.87 -0.96
N ILE A 162 8.78 5.95 0.00
CA ILE A 162 9.34 4.64 -0.30
C ILE A 162 8.31 3.76 -1.03
N GLY A 163 7.04 3.81 -0.61
CA GLY A 163 5.94 3.13 -1.30
C GLY A 163 5.79 3.62 -2.72
N GLY A 164 5.82 4.94 -2.95
CA GLY A 164 5.78 5.52 -4.29
C GLY A 164 6.93 5.05 -5.19
N LYS A 165 8.13 4.90 -4.64
CA LYS A 165 9.28 4.34 -5.38
C LYS A 165 9.07 2.88 -5.75
N MET A 166 8.55 2.07 -4.83
CA MET A 166 8.31 0.64 -5.07
C MET A 166 7.18 0.39 -6.07
N THR A 167 6.12 1.20 -6.01
CA THR A 167 4.96 1.11 -6.92
C THR A 167 5.16 1.87 -8.22
N GLN A 168 6.22 2.68 -8.34
CA GLN A 168 6.47 3.61 -9.46
C GLN A 168 5.32 4.61 -9.65
N THR A 169 4.68 5.01 -8.56
CA THR A 169 3.59 5.99 -8.55
C THR A 169 3.99 7.25 -7.78
N THR A 170 3.28 8.35 -8.03
CA THR A 170 3.42 9.54 -7.21
C THR A 170 2.69 9.32 -5.88
N PRO A 171 3.38 9.45 -4.73
CA PRO A 171 2.70 9.33 -3.44
C PRO A 171 1.58 10.35 -3.29
N SER A 172 0.47 9.91 -2.71
CA SER A 172 -0.69 10.76 -2.44
C SER A 172 -0.68 11.22 -0.99
N GLY A 173 -1.02 12.47 -0.78
CA GLY A 173 -1.14 13.05 0.54
C GLY A 173 -1.83 14.41 0.47
N THR A 174 -2.32 14.85 1.62
CA THR A 174 -2.97 16.15 1.80
C THR A 174 -2.25 16.93 2.89
N MET A 175 -2.84 17.98 3.40
CA MET A 175 -2.31 18.69 4.58
C MET A 175 -2.73 17.98 5.88
N PRO A 176 -1.88 17.92 6.91
CA PRO A 176 -2.21 17.32 8.20
C PRO A 176 -2.82 18.33 9.18
N HIS A 177 -3.51 17.83 10.22
CA HIS A 177 -3.99 18.66 11.35
C HIS A 177 -2.89 19.52 11.98
N SER A 178 -1.66 19.01 12.07
CA SER A 178 -0.54 19.76 12.65
C SER A 178 -0.26 21.07 11.90
N LEU A 179 -0.41 21.11 10.57
CA LEU A 179 -0.28 22.35 9.81
C LEU A 179 -1.38 23.33 10.19
N VAL A 180 -2.63 22.87 10.29
CA VAL A 180 -3.78 23.70 10.66
C VAL A 180 -3.62 24.27 12.07
N LEU A 181 -3.21 23.43 13.02
CA LEU A 181 -2.96 23.82 14.41
C LEU A 181 -1.84 24.86 14.53
N ILE A 182 -0.72 24.66 13.83
CA ILE A 182 0.41 25.61 13.83
C ILE A 182 0.02 26.97 13.20
N MET A 183 -0.77 26.93 12.13
CA MET A 183 -1.24 28.14 11.45
C MET A 183 -2.35 28.88 12.24
N GLY A 184 -3.01 28.18 13.17
CA GLY A 184 -4.05 28.71 14.05
C GLY A 184 -5.42 28.91 13.42
N GLU A 185 -5.58 28.61 12.12
CA GLU A 185 -6.83 28.74 11.37
C GLU A 185 -6.80 27.89 10.10
N THR A 186 -7.91 27.19 9.80
CA THR A 186 -8.01 26.26 8.66
C THR A 186 -7.90 26.97 7.31
N VAL A 187 -8.58 28.10 7.11
CA VAL A 187 -8.51 28.88 5.86
C VAL A 187 -7.09 29.38 5.60
N ARG A 188 -6.42 29.89 6.64
CA ARG A 188 -5.03 30.35 6.54
C ARG A 188 -4.09 29.23 6.11
N ALA A 189 -4.25 28.03 6.70
CA ALA A 189 -3.49 26.85 6.35
C ALA A 189 -3.76 26.41 4.90
N ALA A 190 -5.02 26.39 4.47
CA ALA A 190 -5.44 26.05 3.12
C ALA A 190 -4.85 26.99 2.06
N LEU A 191 -4.90 28.29 2.30
CA LEU A 191 -4.30 29.29 1.39
C LEU A 191 -2.77 29.21 1.37
N ALA A 192 -2.12 28.87 2.48
CA ALA A 192 -0.68 28.64 2.52
C ALA A 192 -0.31 27.36 1.74
N PHE A 193 -1.08 26.28 1.89
CA PHE A 193 -0.94 25.06 1.13
C PHE A 193 -1.06 25.32 -0.37
N ASP A 194 -2.05 26.11 -0.80
CA ASP A 194 -2.22 26.47 -2.20
C ASP A 194 -1.03 27.27 -2.76
N ARG A 195 -0.52 28.23 -2.00
CA ARG A 195 0.61 29.07 -2.44
C ARG A 195 1.94 28.34 -2.57
N HIS A 196 2.18 27.34 -1.73
CA HIS A 196 3.51 26.72 -1.58
C HIS A 196 3.65 25.33 -2.18
N MET A 197 2.55 24.69 -2.58
CA MET A 197 2.61 23.38 -3.24
C MET A 197 2.70 23.52 -4.76
N GLU A 198 3.36 22.54 -5.39
CA GLU A 198 3.44 22.45 -6.84
C GLU A 198 2.03 22.37 -7.45
N LYS A 199 1.90 22.85 -8.69
CA LYS A 199 0.60 22.93 -9.37
C LYS A 199 -0.07 21.58 -9.62
N ASN A 200 0.71 20.51 -9.73
CA ASN A 200 0.24 19.15 -9.93
C ASN A 200 -0.28 18.47 -8.66
N VAL A 201 -0.02 19.04 -7.47
CA VAL A 201 -0.56 18.51 -6.20
C VAL A 201 -2.03 18.93 -6.08
N PRO A 202 -2.99 17.99 -5.96
CA PRO A 202 -4.39 18.33 -5.76
C PRO A 202 -4.62 19.09 -4.46
N ARG A 203 -5.39 20.18 -4.52
CA ARG A 203 -5.76 20.99 -3.35
C ARG A 203 -6.89 20.31 -2.58
N VAL A 204 -6.56 19.25 -1.88
CA VAL A 204 -7.47 18.56 -0.95
C VAL A 204 -7.19 19.07 0.47
N VAL A 205 -8.16 19.73 1.07
CA VAL A 205 -8.02 20.44 2.34
C VAL A 205 -8.65 19.62 3.46
N LEU A 206 -7.87 19.41 4.53
CA LEU A 206 -8.36 18.84 5.77
C LEU A 206 -9.19 19.89 6.52
N ILE A 207 -10.38 19.47 6.95
CA ILE A 207 -11.30 20.24 7.79
C ILE A 207 -11.48 19.51 9.14
N ASP A 208 -12.36 19.97 10.00
CA ASP A 208 -12.66 19.35 11.31
C ASP A 208 -11.65 19.67 12.45
N THR A 209 -10.82 20.73 12.29
CA THR A 209 -9.80 21.04 13.30
C THR A 209 -10.34 21.95 14.39
N PHE A 210 -10.95 23.06 14.05
CA PHE A 210 -11.37 24.10 15.03
C PHE A 210 -12.89 24.25 15.13
N LYS A 211 -13.64 23.93 14.08
CA LYS A 211 -15.07 24.13 13.97
C LYS A 211 -15.79 22.89 13.51
N ASP A 212 -17.09 23.04 13.31
CA ASP A 212 -17.92 22.05 12.64
C ASP A 212 -17.44 21.81 11.20
N GLU A 213 -17.45 20.57 10.74
CA GLU A 213 -16.93 20.14 9.46
C GLU A 213 -17.56 20.90 8.30
N ALA A 214 -18.87 21.11 8.34
CA ALA A 214 -19.57 21.81 7.27
C ALA A 214 -19.24 23.31 7.29
N GLU A 215 -19.06 23.92 8.46
CA GLU A 215 -18.65 25.33 8.58
C GLU A 215 -17.25 25.54 7.99
N GLU A 216 -16.27 24.70 8.38
CA GLU A 216 -14.91 24.79 7.83
C GLU A 216 -14.87 24.52 6.34
N ALA A 217 -15.61 23.52 5.85
CA ALA A 217 -15.72 23.22 4.43
C ALA A 217 -16.22 24.42 3.61
N ILE A 218 -17.27 25.10 4.08
CA ILE A 218 -17.81 26.29 3.43
C ILE A 218 -16.82 27.43 3.43
N GLN A 219 -16.13 27.69 4.58
CA GLN A 219 -15.15 28.76 4.68
C GLN A 219 -13.96 28.54 3.74
N VAL A 220 -13.42 27.29 3.70
CA VAL A 220 -12.35 26.89 2.80
C VAL A 220 -12.80 26.99 1.33
N GLY A 221 -13.99 26.47 1.00
CA GLY A 221 -14.54 26.52 -0.35
C GLY A 221 -14.66 27.95 -0.88
N ARG A 222 -15.17 28.88 -0.04
CA ARG A 222 -15.26 30.31 -0.38
C ARG A 222 -13.90 30.99 -0.55
N ALA A 223 -12.92 30.62 0.25
CA ALA A 223 -11.58 31.21 0.21
C ALA A 223 -10.76 30.73 -0.98
N MET A 224 -10.84 29.44 -1.30
CA MET A 224 -10.03 28.81 -2.35
C MET A 224 -10.73 28.78 -3.74
N LYS A 225 -12.04 28.89 -3.78
CA LYS A 225 -12.83 28.94 -5.03
C LYS A 225 -12.43 27.85 -6.03
N ASP A 226 -11.91 28.24 -7.18
CA ASP A 226 -11.58 27.35 -8.31
C ASP A 226 -10.32 26.50 -8.08
N THR A 227 -9.51 26.76 -7.04
CA THR A 227 -8.28 26.01 -6.79
C THR A 227 -8.52 24.76 -5.97
N ILE A 228 -9.57 24.72 -5.13
CA ILE A 228 -9.91 23.55 -4.34
C ILE A 228 -10.33 22.36 -5.23
N ARG A 229 -9.91 21.15 -4.86
CA ARG A 229 -10.22 19.90 -5.56
C ARG A 229 -10.96 18.90 -4.70
N GLY A 230 -10.94 19.09 -3.39
CA GLY A 230 -11.66 18.21 -2.46
C GLY A 230 -11.48 18.63 -1.01
N ILE A 231 -12.32 18.04 -0.19
CA ILE A 231 -12.32 18.17 1.26
C ILE A 231 -11.97 16.80 1.84
N ARG A 232 -11.08 16.78 2.83
CA ARG A 232 -10.76 15.60 3.62
C ARG A 232 -11.40 15.72 4.99
N ILE A 233 -12.11 14.68 5.40
CA ILE A 233 -12.79 14.57 6.68
C ILE A 233 -12.08 13.50 7.50
N GLU A 234 -11.73 13.80 8.76
CA GLU A 234 -11.13 12.86 9.71
C GLU A 234 -11.83 12.94 11.09
N THR A 235 -13.12 13.24 11.10
CA THR A 235 -13.92 13.38 12.33
C THR A 235 -13.67 12.19 13.27
N PRO A 236 -13.19 12.42 14.49
CA PRO A 236 -12.89 11.36 15.44
C PRO A 236 -14.17 10.68 15.95
N ILE A 237 -14.01 9.41 16.38
CA ILE A 237 -15.14 8.58 16.83
C ILE A 237 -15.87 9.21 18.01
N GLU A 238 -15.15 9.92 18.90
CA GLU A 238 -15.68 10.63 20.05
C GLU A 238 -16.66 11.76 19.67
N ARG A 239 -16.58 12.26 18.44
CA ARG A 239 -17.48 13.24 17.84
C ARG A 239 -18.51 12.63 16.89
N GLY A 240 -18.65 11.31 16.88
CA GLY A 240 -19.59 10.58 16.01
C GLY A 240 -18.93 9.90 14.81
N GLY A 241 -17.67 10.17 14.52
CA GLY A 241 -16.95 9.60 13.40
C GLY A 241 -17.45 10.08 12.04
N ILE A 242 -16.90 9.50 10.97
CA ILE A 242 -17.33 9.78 9.60
C ILE A 242 -18.51 8.85 9.27
N THR A 243 -19.67 9.43 8.97
CA THR A 243 -20.87 8.71 8.55
C THR A 243 -21.27 9.09 7.13
N PRO A 244 -22.00 8.23 6.39
CA PRO A 244 -22.54 8.60 5.08
C PRO A 244 -23.39 9.88 5.14
N ASN A 245 -24.17 10.07 6.21
CA ASN A 245 -25.00 11.26 6.38
C ASN A 245 -24.17 12.54 6.52
N LEU A 246 -23.04 12.49 7.25
CA LEU A 246 -22.14 13.63 7.39
C LEU A 246 -21.53 14.01 6.03
N VAL A 247 -21.11 13.02 5.25
CA VAL A 247 -20.54 13.26 3.90
C VAL A 247 -21.60 13.88 2.97
N ASP A 248 -22.84 13.36 2.97
CA ASP A 248 -23.95 13.87 2.17
C ASP A 248 -24.33 15.30 2.60
N GLU A 249 -24.37 15.60 3.90
CA GLU A 249 -24.64 16.94 4.41
C GLU A 249 -23.58 17.95 3.94
N ILE A 250 -22.29 17.62 4.08
CA ILE A 250 -21.18 18.50 3.67
C ILE A 250 -21.24 18.72 2.15
N SER A 251 -21.47 17.65 1.36
CA SER A 251 -21.59 17.72 -0.10
C SER A 251 -22.69 18.70 -0.53
N LYS A 252 -23.90 18.55 0.02
CA LYS A 252 -25.05 19.43 -0.27
C LYS A 252 -24.79 20.89 0.10
N LYS A 253 -24.14 21.12 1.25
CA LYS A 253 -23.79 22.48 1.68
C LYS A 253 -22.73 23.12 0.79
N LEU A 254 -21.75 22.35 0.32
CA LEU A 254 -20.74 22.82 -0.64
C LEU A 254 -21.33 23.11 -2.00
N GLU A 255 -22.20 22.26 -2.56
CA GLU A 255 -22.92 22.50 -3.81
C GLU A 255 -23.71 23.81 -3.74
N GLY A 256 -24.46 24.03 -2.68
CA GLY A 256 -25.22 25.27 -2.46
C GLY A 256 -24.34 26.53 -2.38
N CYS A 257 -23.09 26.40 -1.91
CA CYS A 257 -22.16 27.53 -1.80
C CYS A 257 -21.36 27.80 -3.08
N LEU A 258 -21.06 26.77 -3.89
CA LEU A 258 -20.25 26.89 -5.10
C LEU A 258 -21.09 27.22 -6.34
N LEU A 259 -22.38 26.83 -6.40
CA LEU A 259 -23.31 27.15 -7.49
C LEU A 259 -23.62 28.64 -7.64
N TYR A 260 -23.37 29.47 -6.64
CA TYR A 260 -23.52 30.92 -6.72
C TYR A 260 -22.35 31.65 -7.39
N THR A 261 -21.27 30.97 -7.76
CA THR A 261 -20.02 31.63 -8.19
C THR A 261 -19.65 31.47 -9.66
N SER A 262 -20.27 30.57 -10.46
CA SER A 262 -20.20 30.56 -11.95
C SER A 262 -20.91 29.33 -12.53
N PRO A 263 -21.65 29.42 -13.63
CA PRO A 263 -22.01 28.27 -14.42
C PRO A 263 -20.76 27.78 -15.14
N SER A 264 -20.08 26.79 -14.57
CA SER A 264 -18.96 26.13 -15.22
C SER A 264 -19.44 24.93 -16.02
N PRO A 265 -18.91 24.69 -17.24
CA PRO A 265 -19.26 23.53 -18.06
C PRO A 265 -18.74 22.18 -17.48
N ARG A 266 -18.41 22.11 -16.20
CA ARG A 266 -17.84 20.92 -15.52
C ARG A 266 -18.85 20.09 -14.73
N ASP A 267 -20.12 20.40 -14.81
CA ASP A 267 -21.20 19.68 -14.11
C ASP A 267 -21.46 18.25 -14.64
N GLY A 268 -20.60 17.72 -15.51
CA GLY A 268 -20.69 16.38 -16.09
C GLY A 268 -19.79 15.31 -15.48
N LEU A 269 -19.07 15.57 -14.37
CA LEU A 269 -18.09 14.65 -13.80
C LEU A 269 -18.39 14.17 -12.37
N LEU A 270 -19.64 14.35 -11.91
CA LEU A 270 -20.15 13.80 -10.64
C LEU A 270 -21.42 12.97 -10.87
N SER A 271 -21.35 12.01 -11.78
CA SER A 271 -22.35 10.94 -11.89
C SER A 271 -21.65 9.59 -11.94
#